data_acbdf66a66a277827f0af63225c5fb99
#
_entry.id   acbdf66a66a277827f0af63225c5fb99
#
_cell.length_a   1.000
_cell.length_b   1.000
_cell.length_c   1.000
_cell.angle_alpha   90.00
_cell.angle_beta   90.00
_cell.angle_gamma   90.00
#
_symmetry.space_group_name_H-M   'P 1'
#
loop_
_entity.id
_entity.type
_entity.pdbx_description
1 polymer ?
#
loop_
_entity_poly.entity_id
_entity_poly.type
_entity_poly.pdbx_seq_one_letter_code
_entity_poly.pdbx_strand_id
1 'polypeptide(L)'
;MAGLLRKNTATTVMIGEFVDDTDGKTAKGSLTLTPSVIFLSKNGEAYAQKNEGSNATSDPNLVGWYSCPLNATDTSGSGLLQLAVHVAGALPVWDSWMVVPSNVYDSITGTDLLEVSGSSILTEIIDGSYNFKQVLQIMAAVM
;
A
#
# COMPACT_ATOMS: atom_id res chain seq x y z
N MET A 1 6.24 9.84 -1.31
CA MET A 1 5.18 8.78 -1.32
C MET A 1 4.67 8.64 -2.74
N ALA A 2 4.76 7.45 -3.31
CA ALA A 2 4.41 7.20 -4.71
C ALA A 2 2.91 6.93 -4.95
N GLY A 3 2.13 6.61 -3.92
CA GLY A 3 0.68 6.37 -4.08
C GLY A 3 0.06 5.58 -2.94
N LEU A 4 -1.17 5.13 -3.18
CA LEU A 4 -1.93 4.30 -2.25
C LEU A 4 -1.87 2.83 -2.67
N LEU A 5 -1.74 1.93 -1.70
CA LEU A 5 -1.86 0.50 -1.89
C LEU A 5 -3.00 -0.05 -1.02
N ARG A 6 -3.69 -1.06 -1.53
CA ARG A 6 -4.74 -1.77 -0.80
C ARG A 6 -4.13 -2.78 0.15
N LYS A 7 -4.53 -2.74 1.43
CA LYS A 7 -4.06 -3.68 2.46
C LYS A 7 -4.38 -5.12 2.09
N ASN A 8 -3.48 -6.04 2.45
CA ASN A 8 -3.60 -7.48 2.23
C ASN A 8 -3.88 -7.88 0.78
N THR A 9 -3.35 -7.12 -0.17
CA THR A 9 -3.61 -7.33 -1.61
C THR A 9 -2.29 -7.40 -2.37
N ALA A 10 -2.15 -8.41 -3.22
CA ALA A 10 -1.03 -8.49 -4.14
C ALA A 10 -1.10 -7.35 -5.16
N THR A 11 0.03 -6.72 -5.42
CA THR A 11 0.14 -5.59 -6.34
C THR A 11 1.52 -5.54 -6.98
N THR A 12 1.67 -4.74 -8.01
CA THR A 12 2.96 -4.45 -8.62
C THR A 12 3.24 -2.96 -8.53
N VAL A 13 4.43 -2.60 -8.07
CA VAL A 13 4.87 -1.21 -7.99
C VAL A 13 6.05 -0.98 -8.93
N MET A 14 6.15 0.23 -9.48
CA MET A 14 7.30 0.63 -10.27
C MET A 14 8.35 1.20 -9.32
N ILE A 15 9.59 0.76 -9.49
CA ILE A 15 10.76 1.22 -8.73
C ILE A 15 11.87 1.67 -9.66
N GLY A 16 12.58 2.72 -9.30
CA GLY A 16 13.64 3.34 -10.11
C GLY A 16 13.70 4.86 -9.85
N GLU A 17 14.46 5.59 -10.57
CA GLU A 17 15.38 5.16 -11.62
C GLU A 17 16.66 4.59 -11.01
N PHE A 18 17.08 3.39 -11.46
CA PHE A 18 18.39 2.87 -11.14
C PHE A 18 19.44 3.51 -12.03
N VAL A 19 20.47 4.04 -11.43
CA VAL A 19 21.55 4.76 -12.09
C VAL A 19 22.86 4.02 -11.85
N ASP A 20 23.74 3.97 -12.85
CA ASP A 20 25.04 3.34 -12.75
C ASP A 20 25.89 3.99 -11.64
N ASP A 21 26.48 3.17 -10.77
CA ASP A 21 27.28 3.64 -9.64
C ASP A 21 28.65 4.20 -10.05
N THR A 22 29.08 3.98 -11.30
CA THR A 22 30.38 4.47 -11.78
C THR A 22 30.32 5.92 -12.26
N ASP A 23 29.20 6.38 -12.81
CA ASP A 23 29.07 7.75 -13.31
C ASP A 23 27.95 8.56 -12.64
N GLY A 24 27.04 7.89 -11.90
CA GLY A 24 25.96 8.51 -11.16
C GLY A 24 24.90 9.22 -12.02
N LYS A 25 24.82 8.93 -13.31
CA LYS A 25 23.88 9.59 -14.23
C LYS A 25 23.30 8.71 -15.33
N THR A 26 24.00 7.65 -15.73
CA THR A 26 23.51 6.75 -16.79
C THR A 26 22.49 5.77 -16.22
N ALA A 27 21.31 5.68 -16.82
CA ALA A 27 20.29 4.73 -16.40
C ALA A 27 20.80 3.29 -16.50
N LYS A 28 20.64 2.52 -15.41
CA LYS A 28 21.17 1.15 -15.28
C LYS A 28 20.09 0.12 -15.61
N GLY A 29 20.22 -0.48 -16.78
CA GLY A 29 19.41 -1.65 -17.17
C GLY A 29 20.08 -2.97 -16.79
N SER A 30 19.38 -4.07 -17.07
CA SER A 30 19.90 -5.45 -16.92
C SER A 30 20.34 -5.84 -15.51
N LEU A 31 19.77 -5.21 -14.47
CA LEU A 31 19.99 -5.61 -13.09
C LEU A 31 19.19 -6.86 -12.76
N THR A 32 19.75 -7.75 -11.93
CA THR A 32 19.04 -8.90 -11.38
C THR A 32 18.51 -8.52 -9.99
N LEU A 33 17.27 -8.08 -9.93
CA LEU A 33 16.61 -7.63 -8.71
C LEU A 33 15.83 -8.78 -8.05
N THR A 34 16.56 -9.67 -7.39
CA THR A 34 15.97 -10.76 -6.62
C THR A 34 15.32 -10.25 -5.33
N PRO A 35 14.41 -11.02 -4.70
CA PRO A 35 13.85 -10.65 -3.38
C PRO A 35 14.91 -10.33 -2.33
N SER A 36 16.09 -10.97 -2.41
CA SER A 36 17.16 -10.78 -1.42
C SER A 36 17.83 -9.40 -1.43
N VAL A 37 17.61 -8.61 -2.47
CA VAL A 37 18.13 -7.23 -2.55
C VAL A 37 17.05 -6.17 -2.38
N ILE A 38 15.79 -6.57 -2.19
CA ILE A 38 14.64 -5.70 -2.03
C ILE A 38 14.12 -5.81 -0.60
N PHE A 39 14.14 -4.71 0.13
CA PHE A 39 13.78 -4.65 1.53
C PHE A 39 12.59 -3.72 1.75
N LEU A 40 11.71 -4.10 2.67
CA LEU A 40 10.51 -3.37 3.05
C LEU A 40 10.56 -3.01 4.53
N SER A 41 10.18 -1.78 4.85
CA SER A 41 9.90 -1.33 6.21
C SER A 41 8.44 -0.92 6.29
N LYS A 42 7.72 -1.40 7.31
CA LYS A 42 6.32 -1.09 7.59
C LYS A 42 6.27 -0.17 8.80
N ASN A 43 5.74 1.03 8.62
CA ASN A 43 5.57 2.03 9.70
C ASN A 43 6.86 2.33 10.49
N GLY A 44 8.02 2.31 9.83
CA GLY A 44 9.31 2.59 10.48
C GLY A 44 9.90 1.41 11.25
N GLU A 45 9.36 0.20 11.11
CA GLU A 45 9.99 -1.02 11.62
C GLU A 45 11.31 -1.31 10.88
N ALA A 46 12.10 -2.20 11.44
CA ALA A 46 13.34 -2.65 10.79
C ALA A 46 13.06 -3.20 9.39
N TYR A 47 13.94 -2.87 8.44
CA TYR A 47 13.83 -3.40 7.10
C TYR A 47 13.95 -4.92 7.08
N ALA A 48 12.99 -5.56 6.42
CA ALA A 48 12.98 -7.00 6.17
C ALA A 48 12.89 -7.25 4.66
N GLN A 49 13.44 -8.37 4.22
CA GLN A 49 13.34 -8.80 2.82
C GLN A 49 11.86 -8.94 2.42
N LYS A 50 11.53 -8.55 1.17
CA LYS A 50 10.16 -8.70 0.67
C LYS A 50 9.73 -10.18 0.68
N ASN A 51 8.49 -10.44 0.99
CA ASN A 51 7.94 -11.79 1.09
C ASN A 51 7.61 -12.40 -0.28
N GLU A 52 7.21 -11.59 -1.26
CA GLU A 52 6.93 -12.05 -2.61
C GLU A 52 8.21 -12.60 -3.26
N GLY A 53 8.16 -13.85 -3.79
CA GLY A 53 9.33 -14.63 -4.21
C GLY A 53 9.87 -14.32 -5.61
N SER A 54 9.12 -13.58 -6.44
CA SER A 54 9.53 -13.27 -7.81
C SER A 54 10.50 -12.09 -7.86
N ASN A 55 11.37 -12.11 -8.85
CA ASN A 55 12.27 -10.98 -9.13
C ASN A 55 11.47 -9.76 -9.65
N ALA A 56 12.00 -8.56 -9.43
CA ALA A 56 11.51 -7.42 -10.17
C ALA A 56 11.99 -7.50 -11.63
N THR A 57 11.13 -7.10 -12.55
CA THR A 57 11.33 -7.21 -14.00
C THR A 57 11.57 -5.83 -14.61
N SER A 58 12.59 -5.70 -15.46
CA SER A 58 12.89 -4.43 -16.15
C SER A 58 11.71 -3.97 -17.00
N ASP A 59 11.43 -2.68 -16.99
CA ASP A 59 10.46 -2.07 -17.88
C ASP A 59 11.01 -2.13 -19.33
N PRO A 60 10.20 -2.56 -20.31
CA PRO A 60 10.66 -2.69 -21.70
C PRO A 60 10.86 -1.34 -22.40
N ASN A 61 10.25 -0.28 -21.91
CA ASN A 61 10.24 1.04 -22.57
C ASN A 61 11.12 2.06 -21.85
N LEU A 62 11.47 1.83 -20.58
CA LEU A 62 12.19 2.80 -19.76
C LEU A 62 13.33 2.13 -19.02
N VAL A 63 14.55 2.33 -19.52
CA VAL A 63 15.78 1.78 -18.90
C VAL A 63 15.95 2.33 -17.48
N GLY A 64 16.36 1.46 -16.55
CA GLY A 64 16.53 1.82 -15.14
C GLY A 64 15.28 1.70 -14.29
N TRP A 65 14.12 1.40 -14.88
CA TRP A 65 12.88 1.17 -14.16
C TRP A 65 12.47 -0.30 -14.15
N TYR A 66 11.88 -0.73 -13.05
CA TYR A 66 11.52 -2.13 -12.83
C TYR A 66 10.14 -2.27 -12.20
N SER A 67 9.37 -3.24 -12.68
CA SER A 67 8.13 -3.69 -12.09
C SER A 67 8.44 -4.62 -10.92
N CYS A 68 8.13 -4.23 -9.70
CA CYS A 68 8.37 -5.01 -8.49
C CYS A 68 7.05 -5.60 -7.98
N PRO A 69 6.86 -6.92 -8.05
CA PRO A 69 5.68 -7.55 -7.49
C PRO A 69 5.77 -7.61 -5.96
N LEU A 70 4.66 -7.34 -5.31
CA LEU A 70 4.44 -7.46 -3.86
C LEU A 70 3.24 -8.38 -3.63
N ASN A 71 3.26 -9.19 -2.58
CA ASN A 71 2.12 -10.03 -2.20
C ASN A 71 1.33 -9.44 -1.03
N ALA A 72 0.27 -10.15 -0.62
CA ALA A 72 -0.59 -9.71 0.48
C ALA A 72 0.14 -9.60 1.83
N THR A 73 1.19 -10.37 2.06
CA THR A 73 2.04 -10.27 3.26
C THR A 73 2.86 -8.99 3.23
N ASP A 74 3.38 -8.60 2.06
CA ASP A 74 4.14 -7.36 1.90
C ASP A 74 3.28 -6.13 2.21
N THR A 75 2.00 -6.16 1.84
CA THR A 75 1.03 -5.08 2.06
C THR A 75 0.15 -5.27 3.31
N SER A 76 0.54 -6.12 4.26
CA SER A 76 -0.30 -6.48 5.43
C SER A 76 -0.42 -5.38 6.48
N GLY A 77 0.54 -4.47 6.59
CA GLY A 77 0.51 -3.35 7.54
C GLY A 77 -0.21 -2.13 6.95
N SER A 78 -1.19 -1.55 7.65
CA SER A 78 -1.71 -0.23 7.28
C SER A 78 -0.73 0.86 7.69
N GLY A 79 -0.59 1.90 6.89
CA GLY A 79 0.32 3.01 7.11
C GLY A 79 1.45 3.07 6.08
N LEU A 80 2.58 3.65 6.45
CA LEU A 80 3.70 3.86 5.53
C LEU A 80 4.42 2.54 5.23
N LEU A 81 4.49 2.20 3.95
CA LEU A 81 5.35 1.14 3.43
C LEU A 81 6.53 1.79 2.69
N GLN A 82 7.74 1.55 3.16
CA GLN A 82 8.96 2.00 2.52
C GLN A 82 9.66 0.80 1.88
N LEU A 83 10.18 1.01 0.68
CA LEU A 83 10.98 0.04 -0.05
C LEU A 83 12.38 0.60 -0.26
N ALA A 84 13.37 -0.22 -0.08
CA ALA A 84 14.76 0.09 -0.39
C ALA A 84 15.39 -1.05 -1.17
N VAL A 85 16.14 -0.71 -2.21
CA VAL A 85 16.90 -1.68 -3.01
C VAL A 85 18.36 -1.26 -3.00
N HIS A 86 19.21 -2.23 -2.68
CA HIS A 86 20.66 -2.06 -2.76
C HIS A 86 21.25 -3.23 -3.55
N VAL A 87 21.74 -2.96 -4.73
CA VAL A 87 22.29 -3.95 -5.66
C VAL A 87 23.62 -3.45 -6.24
N ALA A 88 24.58 -4.34 -6.42
CA ALA A 88 25.87 -3.99 -6.99
C ALA A 88 25.73 -3.44 -8.44
N GLY A 89 26.49 -2.43 -8.77
CA GLY A 89 26.51 -1.79 -10.08
C GLY A 89 25.48 -0.68 -10.28
N ALA A 90 24.65 -0.39 -9.27
CA ALA A 90 23.72 0.72 -9.30
C ALA A 90 23.66 1.47 -7.97
N LEU A 91 23.34 2.74 -8.02
CA LEU A 91 23.04 3.53 -6.82
C LEU A 91 21.80 2.98 -6.13
N PRO A 92 21.72 3.06 -4.78
CA PRO A 92 20.54 2.63 -4.04
C PRO A 92 19.27 3.39 -4.47
N VAL A 93 18.18 2.67 -4.55
CA VAL A 93 16.85 3.24 -4.85
C VAL A 93 15.92 2.99 -3.67
N TRP A 94 15.11 3.97 -3.33
CA TRP A 94 14.06 3.85 -2.32
C TRP A 94 12.79 4.54 -2.79
N ASP A 95 11.67 3.99 -2.35
CA ASP A 95 10.34 4.55 -2.61
C ASP A 95 9.40 4.28 -1.44
N SER A 96 8.22 4.90 -1.43
CA SER A 96 7.27 4.73 -0.35
C SER A 96 5.82 4.89 -0.81
N TRP A 97 4.94 4.11 -0.20
CA TRP A 97 3.50 4.11 -0.44
C TRP A 97 2.74 4.15 0.88
N MET A 98 1.52 4.63 0.84
CA MET A 98 0.58 4.51 1.94
C MET A 98 -0.30 3.28 1.73
N VAL A 99 -0.21 2.31 2.62
CA VAL A 99 -1.11 1.14 2.64
C VAL A 99 -2.34 1.49 3.46
N VAL A 100 -3.50 1.40 2.84
CA VAL A 100 -4.78 1.73 3.49
C VAL A 100 -5.69 0.51 3.58
N PRO A 101 -6.59 0.44 4.58
CA PRO A 101 -7.62 -0.60 4.65
C PRO A 101 -8.41 -0.72 3.35
N SER A 102 -8.89 -1.92 3.05
CA SER A 102 -9.57 -2.20 1.77
C SER A 102 -10.79 -1.31 1.52
N ASN A 103 -11.63 -1.11 2.54
CA ASN A 103 -12.79 -0.24 2.45
C ASN A 103 -12.43 1.22 2.15
N VAL A 104 -11.34 1.72 2.72
CA VAL A 104 -10.86 3.08 2.45
C VAL A 104 -10.31 3.17 1.02
N TYR A 105 -9.50 2.19 0.60
CA TYR A 105 -8.97 2.15 -0.76
C TYR A 105 -10.09 2.09 -1.80
N ASP A 106 -11.06 1.19 -1.62
CA ASP A 106 -12.16 0.97 -2.54
C ASP A 106 -13.07 2.22 -2.64
N SER A 107 -13.27 2.95 -1.52
CA SER A 107 -14.01 4.21 -1.55
C SER A 107 -13.28 5.35 -2.26
N ILE A 108 -11.95 5.41 -2.15
CA ILE A 108 -11.14 6.44 -2.84
C ILE A 108 -11.04 6.15 -4.34
N THR A 109 -10.93 4.87 -4.73
CA THR A 109 -10.85 4.46 -6.13
C THR A 109 -12.21 4.38 -6.83
N GLY A 110 -13.30 4.58 -6.10
CA GLY A 110 -14.65 4.68 -6.64
C GLY A 110 -15.34 3.35 -6.91
N THR A 111 -14.78 2.24 -6.42
CA THR A 111 -15.41 0.91 -6.55
C THR A 111 -16.47 0.65 -5.50
N ASP A 112 -16.40 1.35 -4.37
CA ASP A 112 -17.35 1.22 -3.27
C ASP A 112 -17.43 2.53 -2.48
N LEU A 113 -18.53 2.76 -1.78
CA LEU A 113 -18.68 3.89 -0.88
C LEU A 113 -18.02 3.56 0.47
N LEU A 114 -17.52 4.58 1.16
CA LEU A 114 -17.00 4.39 2.52
C LEU A 114 -18.13 3.87 3.41
N GLU A 115 -18.08 2.60 3.75
CA GLU A 115 -19.11 1.98 4.59
C GLU A 115 -18.99 2.49 6.04
N VAL A 116 -20.01 3.20 6.46
CA VAL A 116 -20.26 3.43 7.87
C VAL A 116 -21.15 2.28 8.36
N SER A 117 -20.69 1.52 9.35
CA SER A 117 -21.48 0.42 9.91
C SER A 117 -22.87 0.93 10.32
N GLY A 118 -23.90 0.38 9.71
CA GLY A 118 -25.29 0.71 10.07
C GLY A 118 -25.59 0.43 11.54
N SER A 119 -24.91 -0.56 12.14
CA SER A 119 -25.01 -0.82 13.58
C SER A 119 -24.40 0.32 14.42
N SER A 120 -23.31 0.92 13.98
CA SER A 120 -22.70 2.06 14.69
C SER A 120 -23.61 3.29 14.64
N ILE A 121 -24.20 3.59 13.47
CA ILE A 121 -25.19 4.68 13.36
C ILE A 121 -26.40 4.42 14.23
N LEU A 122 -26.93 3.18 14.20
CA LEU A 122 -28.12 2.82 14.95
C LEU A 122 -27.92 2.79 16.47
N THR A 123 -26.69 2.65 16.93
CA THR A 123 -26.34 2.63 18.36
C THR A 123 -25.77 3.95 18.86
N GLU A 124 -25.49 4.90 17.97
CA GLU A 124 -25.03 6.23 18.39
C GLU A 124 -26.11 6.95 19.20
N ILE A 125 -25.71 7.55 20.30
CA ILE A 125 -26.63 8.31 21.15
C ILE A 125 -26.84 9.69 20.53
N ILE A 126 -28.05 9.96 20.06
CA ILE A 126 -28.43 11.21 19.41
C ILE A 126 -28.98 12.26 20.38
N ASP A 127 -29.50 11.84 21.50
CA ASP A 127 -30.14 12.74 22.47
C ASP A 127 -29.80 12.32 23.92
N GLY A 128 -28.51 12.24 24.23
CA GLY A 128 -28.04 11.94 25.57
C GLY A 128 -28.52 10.63 26.21
N SER A 129 -29.67 10.11 25.81
CA SER A 129 -30.31 8.92 26.37
C SER A 129 -30.74 7.89 25.33
N TYR A 130 -30.98 8.30 24.11
CA TYR A 130 -31.55 7.43 23.08
C TYR A 130 -30.64 7.38 21.83
N ASN A 131 -30.44 6.19 21.32
CA ASN A 131 -29.80 6.00 20.01
C ASN A 131 -30.85 6.07 18.88
N PHE A 132 -30.37 6.16 17.64
CA PHE A 132 -31.22 6.29 16.46
C PHE A 132 -32.26 5.17 16.36
N LYS A 133 -31.87 3.93 16.64
CA LYS A 133 -32.78 2.78 16.64
C LYS A 133 -33.91 2.94 17.64
N GLN A 134 -33.62 3.38 18.87
CA GLN A 134 -34.61 3.58 19.91
C GLN A 134 -35.58 4.71 19.57
N VAL A 135 -35.10 5.81 18.97
CA VAL A 135 -35.93 6.90 18.49
C VAL A 135 -36.91 6.41 17.41
N LEU A 136 -36.45 5.63 16.44
CA LEU A 136 -37.32 5.04 15.40
C LEU A 136 -38.36 4.09 16.00
N GLN A 137 -38.01 3.28 17.01
CA GLN A 137 -38.94 2.39 17.70
C GLN A 137 -40.01 3.17 18.47
N ILE A 138 -39.63 4.26 19.14
CA ILE A 138 -40.60 5.14 19.83
C ILE A 138 -41.54 5.77 18.81
N MET A 139 -41.06 6.29 17.71
CA MET A 139 -41.88 6.87 16.64
C MET A 139 -42.86 5.85 16.06
N ALA A 140 -42.42 4.63 15.79
CA ALA A 140 -43.28 3.56 15.28
C ALA A 140 -44.37 3.14 16.30
N ALA A 141 -44.08 3.17 17.58
CA ALA A 141 -45.03 2.83 18.63
C ALA A 141 -46.11 3.90 18.82
N VAL A 142 -45.85 5.16 18.45
CA VAL A 142 -46.79 6.28 18.57
C VAL A 142 -47.72 6.41 17.34
N MET A 143 -47.26 5.86 16.22
CA MET A 143 -48.02 5.84 14.96
C MET A 143 -49.01 4.66 14.90
#